data_66e88a7075bd0149d52ce028347af7f1
#
_entry.id   66e88a7075bd0149d52ce028347af7f1
#
_cell.length_a   1.000
_cell.length_b   1.000
_cell.length_c   1.000
_cell.angle_alpha   90.00
_cell.angle_beta   90.00
_cell.angle_gamma   90.00
#
_symmetry.space_group_name_H-M   'P 1'
#
loop_
_entity.id
_entity.type
_entity.pdbx_description
1 polymer ?
#
loop_
_entity_poly.entity_id
_entity_poly.type
_entity_poly.pdbx_seq_one_letter_code
_entity_poly.pdbx_strand_id
1 'polypeptide(L)'
;MCIRDRVDIEDVWNLNIWEGDKIFFRLMDEKEDFFSLKLVYDGHDKLISAALNGEPMELFDILNMDGTKTGIVRERGVAHREGSLHATAHIWVVRKNVRSGFDVLLQKRSACKDSNPGCYDISSAGHVASGDTVIESAIREMKEELGITVTEEELHYVGVHHGAFEDRFYGRIFRDNELSSVYVYTRPVETDQLVLQESEVEEVIWMDYEECMRMVMDQTLPNCIYVDEFRMVGEYLKNECLY
;
A
#
# COMPACT_ATOMS: atom_id res chain seq x y z
N MET A 1 -31.14 -32.70 8.38
CA MET A 1 -30.50 -32.71 9.71
C MET A 1 -29.45 -31.62 9.64
N CYS A 2 -29.67 -30.44 10.25
CA CYS A 2 -28.64 -29.41 10.32
C CYS A 2 -27.62 -29.86 11.34
N ILE A 3 -26.45 -30.28 10.90
CA ILE A 3 -25.29 -30.50 11.76
C ILE A 3 -24.82 -29.07 12.12
N ARG A 4 -25.01 -28.67 13.37
CA ARG A 4 -24.44 -27.46 13.92
C ARG A 4 -23.05 -27.82 14.48
N ASP A 5 -22.04 -27.82 13.62
CA ASP A 5 -20.69 -27.99 14.06
C ASP A 5 -20.25 -26.69 14.76
N ARG A 6 -19.55 -26.80 15.89
CA ARG A 6 -18.86 -25.73 16.55
C ARG A 6 -17.43 -25.77 16.04
N VAL A 7 -16.96 -24.63 15.56
CA VAL A 7 -15.59 -24.44 15.09
C VAL A 7 -14.94 -23.41 16.01
N ASP A 8 -13.72 -23.64 16.40
CA ASP A 8 -12.96 -22.64 17.16
C ASP A 8 -12.78 -21.38 16.32
N ILE A 9 -12.82 -20.23 16.95
CA ILE A 9 -12.75 -18.94 16.27
C ILE A 9 -11.48 -18.79 15.41
N GLU A 10 -10.38 -19.42 15.84
CA GLU A 10 -9.13 -19.42 15.08
C GLU A 10 -9.20 -20.24 13.80
N ASP A 11 -10.05 -21.26 13.76
CA ASP A 11 -10.23 -22.16 12.60
C ASP A 11 -11.25 -21.64 11.60
N VAL A 12 -12.05 -20.63 11.95
CA VAL A 12 -13.07 -20.05 11.05
C VAL A 12 -12.44 -19.55 9.74
N TRP A 13 -11.23 -19.01 9.79
CA TRP A 13 -10.51 -18.48 8.64
C TRP A 13 -10.08 -19.54 7.62
N ASN A 14 -10.01 -20.80 8.04
CA ASN A 14 -9.65 -21.96 7.22
C ASN A 14 -10.87 -22.61 6.55
N LEU A 15 -12.08 -22.15 6.87
CA LEU A 15 -13.31 -22.67 6.29
C LEU A 15 -13.50 -22.15 4.87
N ASN A 16 -14.17 -22.95 4.05
CA ASN A 16 -14.64 -22.51 2.73
C ASN A 16 -15.92 -21.67 2.90
N ILE A 17 -15.72 -20.40 3.20
CA ILE A 17 -16.76 -19.38 3.41
C ILE A 17 -16.61 -18.28 2.36
N TRP A 18 -17.64 -17.47 2.19
CA TRP A 18 -17.59 -16.33 1.28
C TRP A 18 -16.63 -15.26 1.81
N GLU A 19 -16.00 -14.52 0.91
CA GLU A 19 -15.04 -13.46 1.31
C GLU A 19 -15.72 -12.38 2.18
N GLY A 20 -17.01 -12.10 1.97
CA GLY A 20 -17.76 -11.20 2.84
C GLY A 20 -18.02 -11.75 4.25
N ASP A 21 -18.10 -13.07 4.43
CA ASP A 21 -18.21 -13.67 5.76
C ASP A 21 -16.92 -13.43 6.56
N LYS A 22 -15.76 -13.45 5.89
CA LYS A 22 -14.47 -13.09 6.52
C LYS A 22 -14.47 -11.66 7.01
N ILE A 23 -15.00 -10.70 6.21
CA ILE A 23 -15.18 -9.32 6.65
C ILE A 23 -16.05 -9.25 7.90
N PHE A 24 -17.18 -9.95 7.89
CA PHE A 24 -18.10 -9.98 9.02
C PHE A 24 -17.44 -10.55 10.28
N PHE A 25 -16.73 -11.67 10.20
CA PHE A 25 -16.05 -12.28 11.35
C PHE A 25 -14.95 -11.37 11.88
N ARG A 26 -14.17 -10.73 11.01
CA ARG A 26 -13.15 -9.75 11.42
C ARG A 26 -13.79 -8.58 12.18
N LEU A 27 -14.86 -8.01 11.66
CA LEU A 27 -15.56 -6.90 12.31
C LEU A 27 -16.18 -7.30 13.65
N MET A 28 -16.68 -8.52 13.78
CA MET A 28 -17.19 -9.07 15.05
C MET A 28 -16.09 -9.22 16.12
N ASP A 29 -14.87 -9.51 15.70
CA ASP A 29 -13.70 -9.61 16.59
C ASP A 29 -13.16 -8.23 17.00
N GLU A 30 -13.31 -7.23 16.12
CA GLU A 30 -12.69 -5.91 16.27
C GLU A 30 -13.61 -4.85 16.87
N LYS A 31 -14.93 -5.02 16.77
CA LYS A 31 -15.91 -3.99 17.16
C LYS A 31 -16.80 -4.47 18.29
N GLU A 32 -16.92 -3.64 19.30
CA GLU A 32 -17.82 -3.87 20.44
C GLU A 32 -19.25 -3.36 20.16
N ASP A 33 -19.38 -2.34 19.28
CA ASP A 33 -20.64 -1.69 18.97
C ASP A 33 -21.35 -2.33 17.77
N PHE A 34 -22.67 -2.04 17.68
CA PHE A 34 -23.47 -2.43 16.52
C PHE A 34 -22.93 -1.78 15.24
N PHE A 35 -22.83 -2.57 14.17
CA PHE A 35 -22.49 -2.08 12.84
C PHE A 35 -23.44 -2.64 11.78
N SER A 36 -23.52 -1.94 10.64
CA SER A 36 -24.16 -2.44 9.42
C SER A 36 -23.10 -2.76 8.38
N LEU A 37 -23.16 -3.95 7.79
CA LEU A 37 -22.29 -4.38 6.70
C LEU A 37 -23.13 -4.66 5.46
N LYS A 38 -22.84 -3.93 4.37
CA LYS A 38 -23.44 -4.16 3.05
C LYS A 38 -22.41 -4.86 2.17
N LEU A 39 -22.77 -6.00 1.61
CA LEU A 39 -21.94 -6.78 0.69
C LEU A 39 -22.70 -6.93 -0.63
N VAL A 40 -22.00 -6.77 -1.74
CA VAL A 40 -22.55 -6.95 -3.07
C VAL A 40 -21.68 -7.95 -3.82
N TYR A 41 -22.32 -8.95 -4.40
CA TYR A 41 -21.68 -10.00 -5.19
C TYR A 41 -22.19 -9.94 -6.63
N ASP A 42 -21.37 -10.40 -7.55
CA ASP A 42 -21.80 -10.63 -8.94
C ASP A 42 -22.57 -11.95 -9.07
N GLY A 43 -22.97 -12.29 -10.31
CA GLY A 43 -23.68 -13.54 -10.60
C GLY A 43 -22.82 -14.81 -10.50
N HIS A 44 -21.53 -14.68 -10.13
CA HIS A 44 -20.57 -15.78 -9.97
C HIS A 44 -20.00 -15.82 -8.54
N ASP A 45 -20.73 -15.25 -7.58
CA ASP A 45 -20.36 -15.20 -6.15
C ASP A 45 -19.04 -14.43 -5.87
N LYS A 46 -18.55 -13.60 -6.80
CA LYS A 46 -17.41 -12.73 -6.58
C LYS A 46 -17.85 -11.47 -5.84
N LEU A 47 -17.16 -11.13 -4.75
CA LEU A 47 -17.38 -9.88 -4.02
C LEU A 47 -16.97 -8.70 -4.92
N ILE A 48 -17.88 -7.74 -5.14
CA ILE A 48 -17.64 -6.55 -5.97
C ILE A 48 -17.68 -5.24 -5.20
N SER A 49 -18.37 -5.21 -4.06
CA SER A 49 -18.30 -4.06 -3.14
C SER A 49 -18.65 -4.46 -1.73
N ALA A 50 -18.07 -3.73 -0.77
CA ALA A 50 -18.39 -3.82 0.64
C ALA A 50 -18.52 -2.40 1.21
N ALA A 51 -19.43 -2.20 2.17
CA ALA A 51 -19.56 -0.93 2.88
C ALA A 51 -19.88 -1.17 4.35
N LEU A 52 -19.17 -0.47 5.24
CA LEU A 52 -19.35 -0.50 6.67
C LEU A 52 -20.03 0.79 7.13
N ASN A 53 -21.21 0.68 7.77
CA ASN A 53 -22.02 1.83 8.22
C ASN A 53 -22.30 2.87 7.12
N GLY A 54 -22.36 2.40 5.86
CA GLY A 54 -22.58 3.25 4.68
C GLY A 54 -21.30 3.72 3.98
N GLU A 55 -20.13 3.65 4.64
CA GLU A 55 -18.86 4.05 4.05
C GLU A 55 -18.25 2.90 3.25
N PRO A 56 -17.76 3.14 2.02
CA PRO A 56 -17.09 2.12 1.21
C PRO A 56 -15.86 1.53 1.90
N MET A 57 -15.67 0.22 1.75
CA MET A 57 -14.47 -0.49 2.19
C MET A 57 -13.56 -0.75 0.99
N GLU A 58 -12.27 -0.67 1.21
CA GLU A 58 -11.26 -0.93 0.20
C GLU A 58 -11.17 -2.45 -0.10
N LEU A 59 -11.20 -2.80 -1.38
CA LEU A 59 -11.12 -4.19 -1.87
C LEU A 59 -9.94 -4.34 -2.81
N PHE A 60 -9.22 -5.46 -2.69
CA PHE A 60 -8.07 -5.81 -3.52
C PHE A 60 -8.34 -7.04 -4.38
N ASP A 61 -7.88 -7.04 -5.63
CA ASP A 61 -7.71 -8.27 -6.40
C ASP A 61 -6.51 -9.04 -5.82
N ILE A 62 -6.73 -10.30 -5.43
CA ILE A 62 -5.66 -11.16 -4.92
C ILE A 62 -4.88 -11.76 -6.08
N LEU A 63 -3.55 -11.76 -5.95
CA LEU A 63 -2.62 -12.13 -7.00
C LEU A 63 -1.96 -13.49 -6.76
N ASN A 64 -1.51 -14.09 -7.84
CA ASN A 64 -0.48 -15.13 -7.85
C ASN A 64 0.91 -14.46 -7.81
N MET A 65 1.95 -15.23 -7.51
CA MET A 65 3.35 -14.72 -7.46
C MET A 65 3.86 -14.19 -8.81
N ASP A 66 3.23 -14.54 -9.92
CA ASP A 66 3.53 -14.02 -11.26
C ASP A 66 2.78 -12.73 -11.59
N GLY A 67 2.04 -12.17 -10.63
CA GLY A 67 1.24 -10.94 -10.79
C GLY A 67 -0.13 -11.14 -11.44
N THR A 68 -0.49 -12.35 -11.85
CA THR A 68 -1.81 -12.63 -12.42
C THR A 68 -2.88 -12.67 -11.34
N LYS A 69 -4.09 -12.16 -11.66
CA LYS A 69 -5.23 -12.17 -10.73
C LYS A 69 -5.75 -13.60 -10.51
N THR A 70 -5.97 -13.98 -9.26
CA THR A 70 -6.57 -15.29 -8.90
C THR A 70 -8.08 -15.36 -9.17
N GLY A 71 -8.72 -14.21 -9.35
CA GLY A 71 -10.18 -14.06 -9.41
C GLY A 71 -10.81 -13.80 -8.04
N ILE A 72 -10.07 -13.95 -6.94
CA ILE A 72 -10.53 -13.65 -5.58
C ILE A 72 -10.38 -12.14 -5.33
N VAL A 73 -11.38 -11.57 -4.66
CA VAL A 73 -11.36 -10.19 -4.17
C VAL A 73 -11.50 -10.21 -2.65
N ARG A 74 -10.61 -9.52 -1.97
CA ARG A 74 -10.59 -9.39 -0.50
C ARG A 74 -10.64 -7.96 -0.04
N GLU A 75 -11.28 -7.76 1.10
CA GLU A 75 -11.23 -6.49 1.78
C GLU A 75 -9.84 -6.32 2.44
N ARG A 76 -9.35 -5.07 2.49
CA ARG A 76 -8.03 -4.67 2.99
C ARG A 76 -7.64 -5.35 4.31
N GLY A 77 -8.49 -5.25 5.33
CA GLY A 77 -8.18 -5.83 6.65
C GLY A 77 -8.11 -7.35 6.65
N VAL A 78 -8.92 -8.02 5.80
CA VAL A 78 -8.84 -9.47 5.59
C VAL A 78 -7.57 -9.83 4.84
N ALA A 79 -7.21 -9.07 3.80
CA ALA A 79 -5.99 -9.29 3.01
C ALA A 79 -4.73 -9.23 3.90
N HIS A 80 -4.60 -8.19 4.73
CA HIS A 80 -3.47 -8.06 5.65
C HIS A 80 -3.51 -9.06 6.83
N ARG A 81 -4.68 -9.47 7.28
CA ARG A 81 -4.77 -10.55 8.29
C ARG A 81 -4.26 -11.88 7.75
N GLU A 82 -4.60 -12.23 6.51
CA GLU A 82 -4.22 -13.49 5.87
C GLU A 82 -2.86 -13.45 5.16
N GLY A 83 -2.26 -12.26 4.96
CA GLY A 83 -1.04 -12.07 4.18
C GLY A 83 -1.26 -12.36 2.69
N SER A 84 -2.43 -11.95 2.18
CA SER A 84 -2.81 -12.19 0.79
C SER A 84 -2.01 -11.29 -0.15
N LEU A 85 -1.40 -11.88 -1.20
CA LEU A 85 -0.63 -11.11 -2.18
C LEU A 85 -1.55 -10.21 -2.98
N HIS A 86 -1.24 -8.91 -3.01
CA HIS A 86 -2.01 -7.88 -3.73
C HIS A 86 -1.09 -6.85 -4.37
N ALA A 87 -1.63 -6.00 -5.23
CA ALA A 87 -0.86 -5.00 -5.95
C ALA A 87 -0.81 -3.67 -5.22
N THR A 88 0.35 -3.00 -5.30
CA THR A 88 0.55 -1.62 -4.89
C THR A 88 1.26 -0.81 -5.98
N ALA A 89 1.14 0.49 -5.92
CA ALA A 89 1.92 1.43 -6.73
C ALA A 89 2.83 2.23 -5.82
N HIS A 90 4.13 2.20 -6.10
CA HIS A 90 5.17 2.93 -5.38
C HIS A 90 5.75 4.01 -6.28
N ILE A 91 5.77 5.25 -5.81
CA ILE A 91 6.25 6.39 -6.58
C ILE A 91 7.37 7.09 -5.81
N TRP A 92 8.54 7.18 -6.44
CA TRP A 92 9.69 7.92 -5.96
C TRP A 92 9.78 9.27 -6.68
N VAL A 93 9.53 10.35 -5.98
CA VAL A 93 9.76 11.70 -6.49
C VAL A 93 11.23 12.06 -6.28
N VAL A 94 11.90 12.39 -7.37
CA VAL A 94 13.35 12.64 -7.33
C VAL A 94 13.69 13.95 -8.00
N ARG A 95 14.79 14.57 -7.58
CA ARG A 95 15.36 15.76 -8.23
C ARG A 95 16.87 15.67 -8.33
N LYS A 96 17.41 16.38 -9.31
CA LYS A 96 18.86 16.44 -9.50
C LYS A 96 19.58 17.08 -8.32
N ASN A 97 20.68 16.47 -7.89
CA ASN A 97 21.57 16.97 -6.85
C ASN A 97 23.00 16.96 -7.35
N VAL A 98 23.71 18.09 -7.19
CA VAL A 98 25.09 18.26 -7.65
C VAL A 98 26.12 17.46 -6.84
N ARG A 99 25.76 16.95 -5.66
CA ARG A 99 26.67 16.21 -4.76
C ARG A 99 26.72 14.72 -5.10
N SER A 100 25.57 14.06 -5.12
CA SER A 100 25.45 12.61 -5.23
C SER A 100 24.72 12.15 -6.49
N GLY A 101 24.24 13.08 -7.32
CA GLY A 101 23.45 12.82 -8.52
C GLY A 101 21.98 13.18 -8.32
N PHE A 102 21.34 12.76 -7.23
CA PHE A 102 19.92 13.06 -6.98
C PHE A 102 19.53 13.03 -5.50
N ASP A 103 18.51 13.80 -5.17
CA ASP A 103 17.75 13.74 -3.93
C ASP A 103 16.47 12.95 -4.16
N VAL A 104 15.96 12.31 -3.10
CA VAL A 104 14.65 11.68 -3.03
C VAL A 104 13.74 12.46 -2.10
N LEU A 105 12.48 12.58 -2.44
CA LEU A 105 11.46 13.09 -1.54
C LEU A 105 10.95 11.93 -0.68
N LEU A 106 11.05 12.06 0.63
CA LEU A 106 10.48 11.11 1.57
C LEU A 106 9.23 11.71 2.20
N GLN A 107 8.21 10.88 2.42
CA GLN A 107 7.08 11.24 3.27
C GLN A 107 7.28 10.68 4.67
N LYS A 108 6.82 11.41 5.68
CA LYS A 108 6.64 10.90 7.03
C LYS A 108 5.20 10.49 7.22
N ARG A 109 4.99 9.21 7.49
CA ARG A 109 3.66 8.62 7.69
C ARG A 109 2.97 9.26 8.88
N SER A 110 1.69 9.58 8.74
CA SER A 110 0.88 10.12 9.83
C SER A 110 0.87 9.18 11.05
N ALA A 111 0.81 9.76 12.24
CA ALA A 111 0.66 9.00 13.49
C ALA A 111 -0.66 8.21 13.56
N CYS A 112 -1.61 8.49 12.68
CA CYS A 112 -2.92 7.80 12.60
C CYS A 112 -2.89 6.55 11.70
N LYS A 113 -1.78 6.25 11.02
CA LYS A 113 -1.67 5.08 10.14
C LYS A 113 -1.78 3.77 10.93
N ASP A 114 -2.41 2.78 10.31
CA ASP A 114 -2.61 1.43 10.86
C ASP A 114 -1.34 0.58 10.90
N SER A 115 -0.32 0.96 10.10
CA SER A 115 1.01 0.34 10.09
C SER A 115 2.11 1.41 10.03
N ASN A 116 3.26 1.15 10.65
CA ASN A 116 4.45 2.01 10.66
C ASN A 116 4.16 3.51 10.92
N PRO A 117 3.37 3.90 11.94
CA PRO A 117 3.07 5.30 12.20
C PRO A 117 4.34 6.09 12.52
N GLY A 118 4.48 7.30 11.94
CA GLY A 118 5.60 8.20 12.17
C GLY A 118 6.93 7.79 11.54
N CYS A 119 6.98 6.69 10.79
CA CYS A 119 8.16 6.30 10.01
C CYS A 119 8.26 7.12 8.72
N TYR A 120 9.47 7.33 8.25
CA TYR A 120 9.70 7.81 6.89
C TYR A 120 9.50 6.68 5.88
N ASP A 121 8.93 7.04 4.75
CA ASP A 121 8.57 6.14 3.66
C ASP A 121 8.93 6.79 2.32
N ILE A 122 8.73 6.04 1.24
CA ILE A 122 8.86 6.54 -0.13
C ILE A 122 7.95 7.75 -0.37
N SER A 123 8.06 8.41 -1.52
CA SER A 123 7.36 9.69 -1.74
C SER A 123 5.83 9.56 -1.71
N SER A 124 5.29 8.54 -2.37
CA SER A 124 3.87 8.20 -2.36
C SER A 124 3.68 6.71 -2.62
N ALA A 125 2.77 6.09 -1.92
CA ALA A 125 2.47 4.67 -2.05
C ALA A 125 1.00 4.36 -1.77
N GLY A 126 0.39 3.55 -2.62
CA GLY A 126 -0.98 3.15 -2.40
C GLY A 126 -1.35 1.81 -2.99
N HIS A 127 -2.41 1.24 -2.46
CA HIS A 127 -2.96 -0.01 -2.92
C HIS A 127 -3.71 0.16 -4.25
N VAL A 128 -3.69 -0.90 -5.05
CA VAL A 128 -4.50 -0.97 -6.27
C VAL A 128 -5.87 -1.54 -5.92
N ALA A 129 -6.90 -0.70 -5.99
CA ALA A 129 -8.26 -1.14 -5.73
C ALA A 129 -8.71 -2.18 -6.76
N SER A 130 -9.60 -3.09 -6.33
CA SER A 130 -10.13 -4.12 -7.23
C SER A 130 -10.83 -3.51 -8.43
N GLY A 131 -10.35 -3.86 -9.61
CA GLY A 131 -10.85 -3.35 -10.89
C GLY A 131 -10.01 -2.22 -11.49
N ASP A 132 -9.22 -1.50 -10.69
CA ASP A 132 -8.33 -0.46 -11.17
C ASP A 132 -7.07 -1.03 -11.82
N THR A 133 -6.39 -0.20 -12.58
CA THR A 133 -5.03 -0.45 -13.05
C THR A 133 -4.01 0.16 -12.07
N VAL A 134 -2.79 -0.37 -12.10
CA VAL A 134 -1.71 0.14 -11.23
C VAL A 134 -1.40 1.62 -11.53
N ILE A 135 -1.41 2.01 -12.81
CA ILE A 135 -1.09 3.39 -13.20
C ILE A 135 -2.17 4.38 -12.77
N GLU A 136 -3.45 4.00 -12.86
CA GLU A 136 -4.55 4.82 -12.34
C GLU A 136 -4.42 5.03 -10.83
N SER A 137 -4.05 3.98 -10.09
CA SER A 137 -3.79 4.07 -8.65
C SER A 137 -2.59 4.97 -8.35
N ALA A 138 -1.46 4.84 -9.08
CA ALA A 138 -0.30 5.70 -8.92
C ALA A 138 -0.64 7.20 -9.12
N ILE A 139 -1.41 7.53 -10.16
CA ILE A 139 -1.85 8.90 -10.45
C ILE A 139 -2.76 9.43 -9.34
N ARG A 140 -3.68 8.60 -8.85
CA ARG A 140 -4.61 8.94 -7.77
C ARG A 140 -3.86 9.21 -6.47
N GLU A 141 -2.94 8.33 -6.06
CA GLU A 141 -2.17 8.46 -4.81
C GLU A 141 -1.29 9.71 -4.82
N MET A 142 -0.58 10.00 -5.92
CA MET A 142 0.20 11.25 -6.06
C MET A 142 -0.65 12.49 -5.83
N LYS A 143 -1.90 12.47 -6.30
CA LYS A 143 -2.82 13.59 -6.12
C LYS A 143 -3.41 13.64 -4.71
N GLU A 144 -3.79 12.50 -4.14
CA GLU A 144 -4.42 12.42 -2.82
C GLU A 144 -3.40 12.71 -1.71
N GLU A 145 -2.25 12.03 -1.71
CA GLU A 145 -1.26 12.15 -0.65
C GLU A 145 -0.45 13.46 -0.70
N LEU A 146 -0.06 13.91 -1.93
CA LEU A 146 0.87 15.03 -2.11
C LEU A 146 0.25 16.24 -2.81
N GLY A 147 -0.96 16.13 -3.36
CA GLY A 147 -1.58 17.19 -4.15
C GLY A 147 -0.97 17.36 -5.56
N ILE A 148 -0.13 16.43 -6.02
CA ILE A 148 0.53 16.50 -7.32
C ILE A 148 -0.35 15.84 -8.39
N THR A 149 -0.72 16.61 -9.41
CA THR A 149 -1.41 16.06 -10.58
C THR A 149 -0.38 15.64 -11.62
N VAL A 150 -0.35 14.35 -11.96
CA VAL A 150 0.58 13.75 -12.92
C VAL A 150 -0.17 13.07 -14.06
N THR A 151 0.50 12.89 -15.20
CA THR A 151 0.04 12.03 -16.28
C THR A 151 0.82 10.72 -16.30
N GLU A 152 0.31 9.69 -17.02
CA GLU A 152 0.98 8.41 -17.16
C GLU A 152 2.40 8.57 -17.74
N GLU A 153 2.56 9.46 -18.74
CA GLU A 153 3.84 9.69 -19.42
C GLU A 153 4.91 10.34 -18.52
N GLU A 154 4.52 10.93 -17.39
CA GLU A 154 5.42 11.53 -16.41
C GLU A 154 5.89 10.55 -15.33
N LEU A 155 5.26 9.35 -15.26
CA LEU A 155 5.62 8.28 -14.35
C LEU A 155 6.50 7.26 -15.09
N HIS A 156 7.79 7.27 -14.79
CA HIS A 156 8.76 6.36 -15.42
C HIS A 156 8.78 5.02 -14.68
N TYR A 157 8.32 3.96 -15.34
CA TYR A 157 8.29 2.63 -14.76
C TYR A 157 9.71 2.07 -14.56
N VAL A 158 9.99 1.60 -13.36
CA VAL A 158 11.31 1.06 -12.95
C VAL A 158 11.30 -0.47 -12.94
N GLY A 159 10.27 -1.07 -12.39
CA GLY A 159 10.16 -2.52 -12.24
C GLY A 159 9.11 -2.92 -11.21
N VAL A 160 9.13 -4.20 -10.83
CA VAL A 160 8.30 -4.74 -9.76
C VAL A 160 9.18 -5.13 -8.58
N HIS A 161 8.77 -4.73 -7.39
CA HIS A 161 9.32 -5.17 -6.11
C HIS A 161 8.31 -6.09 -5.41
N HIS A 162 8.79 -7.14 -4.76
CA HIS A 162 7.97 -7.98 -3.87
C HIS A 162 8.37 -7.71 -2.44
N GLY A 163 7.49 -7.03 -1.72
CA GLY A 163 7.62 -6.75 -0.29
C GLY A 163 6.76 -7.70 0.54
N ALA A 164 7.31 -8.22 1.64
CA ALA A 164 6.55 -9.00 2.60
C ALA A 164 7.11 -8.84 4.00
N PHE A 165 6.25 -8.59 4.98
CA PHE A 165 6.61 -8.62 6.39
C PHE A 165 5.41 -9.01 7.27
N GLU A 166 5.71 -9.45 8.49
CA GLU A 166 4.71 -9.65 9.53
C GLU A 166 5.13 -8.85 10.78
N ASP A 167 4.21 -8.07 11.31
CA ASP A 167 4.42 -7.32 12.56
C ASP A 167 3.10 -7.19 13.33
N ARG A 168 3.15 -6.55 14.49
CA ARG A 168 1.98 -6.26 15.33
C ARG A 168 1.80 -4.77 15.51
N PHE A 169 0.71 -4.25 14.98
CA PHE A 169 0.30 -2.87 15.21
C PHE A 169 -0.99 -2.83 16.04
N TYR A 170 -1.01 -2.01 17.07
CA TYR A 170 -2.17 -1.87 17.97
C TYR A 170 -2.69 -3.21 18.54
N GLY A 171 -1.76 -4.16 18.78
CA GLY A 171 -2.08 -5.50 19.31
C GLY A 171 -2.57 -6.52 18.30
N ARG A 172 -2.70 -6.16 17.03
CA ARG A 172 -3.16 -7.03 15.93
C ARG A 172 -2.01 -7.45 15.03
N ILE A 173 -2.09 -8.66 14.50
CA ILE A 173 -1.14 -9.14 13.49
C ILE A 173 -1.48 -8.44 12.18
N PHE A 174 -0.45 -7.88 11.56
CA PHE A 174 -0.48 -7.29 10.23
C PHE A 174 0.54 -8.05 9.36
N ARG A 175 0.06 -8.64 8.27
CA ARG A 175 0.88 -9.35 7.29
C ARG A 175 0.81 -8.61 5.99
N ASP A 176 1.88 -7.93 5.67
CA ASP A 176 2.04 -7.31 4.38
C ASP A 176 2.57 -8.32 3.36
N ASN A 177 2.04 -8.28 2.14
CA ASN A 177 2.49 -9.14 1.05
C ASN A 177 2.07 -8.50 -0.27
N GLU A 178 3.00 -7.76 -0.89
CA GLU A 178 2.71 -6.85 -1.98
C GLU A 178 3.59 -7.10 -3.20
N LEU A 179 2.99 -6.98 -4.38
CA LEU A 179 3.71 -6.75 -5.63
C LEU A 179 3.59 -5.27 -5.97
N SER A 180 4.64 -4.52 -5.67
CA SER A 180 4.71 -3.08 -5.88
C SER A 180 5.25 -2.76 -7.26
N SER A 181 4.44 -2.14 -8.11
CA SER A 181 4.95 -1.52 -9.34
C SER A 181 5.61 -0.21 -9.00
N VAL A 182 6.90 -0.11 -9.26
CA VAL A 182 7.74 1.04 -8.85
C VAL A 182 7.89 2.01 -9.99
N TYR A 183 7.65 3.29 -9.70
CA TYR A 183 7.77 4.40 -10.63
C TYR A 183 8.67 5.49 -10.09
N VAL A 184 9.25 6.27 -11.00
CA VAL A 184 10.01 7.48 -10.70
C VAL A 184 9.33 8.68 -11.35
N TYR A 185 9.20 9.78 -10.59
CA TYR A 185 8.72 11.07 -11.07
C TYR A 185 9.83 12.11 -10.92
N THR A 186 10.17 12.80 -12.04
CA THR A 186 11.35 13.67 -12.13
C THR A 186 11.05 15.16 -12.37
N ARG A 187 9.75 15.52 -12.45
CA ARG A 187 9.40 16.93 -12.63
C ARG A 187 9.69 17.73 -11.36
N PRO A 188 9.99 19.02 -11.48
CA PRO A 188 10.25 19.89 -10.32
C PRO A 188 9.06 19.87 -9.34
N VAL A 189 9.38 19.69 -8.06
CA VAL A 189 8.42 19.73 -6.96
C VAL A 189 8.92 20.72 -5.90
N GLU A 190 8.09 21.71 -5.61
CA GLU A 190 8.31 22.68 -4.53
C GLU A 190 7.49 22.22 -3.31
N THR A 191 8.18 21.88 -2.23
CA THR A 191 7.53 21.29 -1.04
C THR A 191 6.55 22.20 -0.34
N ASP A 192 6.72 23.52 -0.48
CA ASP A 192 5.80 24.53 0.06
C ASP A 192 4.48 24.68 -0.74
N GLN A 193 4.41 24.06 -1.92
CA GLN A 193 3.22 24.03 -2.77
C GLN A 193 2.43 22.72 -2.66
N LEU A 194 2.95 21.75 -1.93
CA LEU A 194 2.28 20.48 -1.74
C LEU A 194 1.05 20.62 -0.84
N VAL A 195 0.03 19.84 -1.16
CA VAL A 195 -1.19 19.71 -0.35
C VAL A 195 -1.22 18.30 0.20
N LEU A 196 -0.69 18.14 1.41
CA LEU A 196 -0.58 16.84 2.04
C LEU A 196 -1.93 16.38 2.59
N GLN A 197 -2.25 15.11 2.39
CA GLN A 197 -3.37 14.45 3.05
C GLN A 197 -3.00 14.13 4.49
N GLU A 198 -3.40 14.97 5.44
CA GLU A 198 -2.99 14.90 6.86
C GLU A 198 -3.25 13.55 7.54
N SER A 199 -4.26 12.79 7.08
CA SER A 199 -4.53 11.43 7.57
C SER A 199 -3.47 10.41 7.15
N GLU A 200 -2.75 10.66 6.05
CA GLU A 200 -1.77 9.76 5.47
C GLU A 200 -0.33 10.25 5.67
N VAL A 201 -0.07 11.54 5.43
CA VAL A 201 1.24 12.18 5.38
C VAL A 201 1.33 13.32 6.38
N GLU A 202 2.27 13.24 7.34
CA GLU A 202 2.53 14.27 8.34
C GLU A 202 3.42 15.39 7.77
N GLU A 203 4.49 15.01 7.07
CA GLU A 203 5.44 15.93 6.45
C GLU A 203 6.18 15.26 5.28
N VAL A 204 6.86 16.07 4.48
CA VAL A 204 7.78 15.59 3.45
C VAL A 204 9.14 16.26 3.58
N ILE A 205 10.21 15.52 3.26
CA ILE A 205 11.58 16.04 3.28
C ILE A 205 12.34 15.60 2.03
N TRP A 206 13.19 16.50 1.50
CA TRP A 206 14.19 16.13 0.54
C TRP A 206 15.43 15.59 1.23
N MET A 207 15.93 14.45 0.79
CA MET A 207 17.15 13.84 1.31
C MET A 207 18.03 13.37 0.16
N ASP A 208 19.34 13.60 0.29
CA ASP A 208 20.34 13.04 -0.61
C ASP A 208 20.25 11.51 -0.65
N TYR A 209 20.26 10.90 -1.86
CA TYR A 209 20.07 9.47 -2.02
C TYR A 209 21.09 8.62 -1.24
N GLU A 210 22.38 8.97 -1.34
CA GLU A 210 23.43 8.18 -0.67
C GLU A 210 23.35 8.35 0.86
N GLU A 211 23.00 9.54 1.33
CA GLU A 211 22.74 9.80 2.75
C GLU A 211 21.52 9.01 3.25
N CYS A 212 20.41 9.04 2.50
CA CYS A 212 19.19 8.30 2.81
C CYS A 212 19.49 6.80 2.87
N MET A 213 20.15 6.25 1.83
CA MET A 213 20.52 4.83 1.78
C MET A 213 21.32 4.40 3.01
N ARG A 214 22.31 5.21 3.41
CA ARG A 214 23.11 4.95 4.60
C ARG A 214 22.24 4.94 5.86
N MET A 215 21.38 5.95 6.05
CA MET A 215 20.53 6.07 7.23
C MET A 215 19.50 4.94 7.33
N VAL A 216 18.95 4.51 6.20
CA VAL A 216 18.03 3.35 6.11
C VAL A 216 18.76 2.06 6.49
N MET A 217 19.96 1.82 5.92
CA MET A 217 20.75 0.62 6.22
C MET A 217 21.24 0.57 7.67
N ASP A 218 21.66 1.71 8.23
CA ASP A 218 22.15 1.82 9.60
C ASP A 218 20.99 1.93 10.62
N GLN A 219 19.75 1.97 10.16
CA GLN A 219 18.54 2.13 10.99
C GLN A 219 18.60 3.38 11.90
N THR A 220 19.27 4.45 11.44
CA THR A 220 19.36 5.74 12.14
C THR A 220 18.21 6.67 11.81
N LEU A 221 17.42 6.35 10.78
CA LEU A 221 16.16 6.99 10.42
C LEU A 221 15.03 6.00 10.69
N PRO A 222 14.00 6.33 11.52
CA PRO A 222 12.79 5.51 11.61
C PRO A 222 12.14 5.42 10.23
N ASN A 223 12.12 4.24 9.61
CA ASN A 223 11.64 4.08 8.25
C ASN A 223 11.01 2.72 8.01
N CYS A 224 10.22 2.61 6.94
CA CYS A 224 9.68 1.36 6.42
C CYS A 224 10.08 1.11 4.95
N ILE A 225 11.20 1.71 4.52
CA ILE A 225 11.71 1.63 3.15
C ILE A 225 12.38 0.27 2.91
N TYR A 226 12.00 -0.42 1.85
CA TYR A 226 12.69 -1.63 1.38
C TYR A 226 14.00 -1.27 0.69
N VAL A 227 15.12 -1.73 1.25
CA VAL A 227 16.49 -1.41 0.77
C VAL A 227 16.72 -1.88 -0.66
N ASP A 228 16.18 -3.03 -1.04
CA ASP A 228 16.31 -3.62 -2.39
C ASP A 228 15.51 -2.84 -3.44
N GLU A 229 14.29 -2.38 -3.12
CA GLU A 229 13.54 -1.45 -3.97
C GLU A 229 14.31 -0.14 -4.14
N PHE A 230 14.80 0.42 -3.04
CA PHE A 230 15.53 1.69 -3.09
C PHE A 230 16.82 1.59 -3.93
N ARG A 231 17.52 0.45 -3.89
CA ARG A 231 18.65 0.18 -4.79
C ARG A 231 18.22 0.09 -6.25
N MET A 232 17.12 -0.59 -6.53
CA MET A 232 16.57 -0.71 -7.88
C MET A 232 16.29 0.67 -8.49
N VAL A 233 15.72 1.60 -7.72
CA VAL A 233 15.51 2.99 -8.12
C VAL A 233 16.83 3.70 -8.40
N GLY A 234 17.84 3.56 -7.51
CA GLY A 234 19.15 4.15 -7.69
C GLY A 234 19.89 3.65 -8.92
N GLU A 235 19.80 2.36 -9.22
CA GLU A 235 20.37 1.76 -10.43
C GLU A 235 19.67 2.24 -11.69
N TYR A 236 18.34 2.32 -11.67
CA TYR A 236 17.55 2.87 -12.77
C TYR A 236 17.97 4.31 -13.11
N LEU A 237 18.04 5.19 -12.10
CA LEU A 237 18.40 6.59 -12.28
C LEU A 237 19.83 6.79 -12.83
N LYS A 238 20.77 5.93 -12.42
CA LYS A 238 22.16 5.97 -12.92
C LYS A 238 22.26 5.50 -14.39
N ASN A 239 21.43 4.55 -14.82
CA ASN A 239 21.49 3.95 -16.15
C ASN A 239 20.74 4.76 -17.21
N GLU A 240 19.56 5.30 -16.88
CA GLU A 240 18.70 5.99 -17.84
C GLU A 240 19.16 7.41 -18.18
N CYS A 241 20.24 7.91 -17.54
CA CYS A 241 20.73 9.28 -17.76
C CYS A 241 19.59 10.34 -17.72
N LEU A 242 18.57 10.11 -16.88
CA LEU A 242 17.45 11.03 -16.73
C LEU A 242 17.87 12.41 -16.18
N TYR A 243 19.19 12.57 -15.99
CA TYR A 243 19.82 13.77 -15.46
C TYR A 243 21.07 14.17 -16.26
#